data_b0ee0d0ac7ec57607408c6102192b566
#
_entry.id   b0ee0d0ac7ec57607408c6102192b566
#
_cell.length_a   1.000
_cell.length_b   1.000
_cell.length_c   1.000
_cell.angle_alpha   90.00
_cell.angle_beta   90.00
_cell.angle_gamma   90.00
#
_symmetry.space_group_name_H-M   'P 1'
#
loop_
_entity.id
_entity.type
_entity.pdbx_description
1 polymer ?
#
loop_
_entity_poly.entity_id
_entity_poly.type
_entity_poly.pdbx_seq_one_letter_code
_entity_poly.pdbx_strand_id
1 'polypeptide(L)'
;SSQKPKVVIDEMSRFYETEFSNVGRSVHTLAVKATNKFEETRDIVKSYVNAQFREEIIFTKGATEAINLVASTYGEKFIKEGDEILVTELEHHSNYVPWHYLRKKKGAVIKFASVNENGEIDIDEFKKQITEKTKMIAFTHISNVTGTIMPIKKITDLAKSKNIPVLIDGTQGAPHSVLDVQDLGCDFYAISCHKMYGPNGLGILYAKKKWVDELPPYQGGGGMINEVKNCLLYTSPSPRDGL
;
A
#
# COMPACT_ATOMS: atom_id res chain seq x y z
N SER A 1 1.96 9.09 15.72
CA SER A 1 1.11 8.04 16.35
C SER A 1 -0.01 8.69 17.14
N SER A 2 -1.21 8.11 17.09
CA SER A 2 -2.35 8.49 17.93
C SER A 2 -2.38 7.66 19.21
N GLN A 3 -2.95 8.21 20.29
CA GLN A 3 -3.25 7.45 21.50
C GLN A 3 -4.31 6.39 21.18
N LYS A 4 -4.17 5.20 21.77
CA LYS A 4 -5.08 4.09 21.50
C LYS A 4 -6.33 4.23 22.40
N PRO A 5 -7.54 4.20 21.82
CA PRO A 5 -8.76 4.13 22.61
C PRO A 5 -8.77 2.85 23.47
N LYS A 6 -9.40 2.93 24.64
CA LYS A 6 -9.46 1.79 25.57
C LYS A 6 -10.11 0.56 24.89
N VAL A 7 -11.12 0.75 24.06
CA VAL A 7 -11.78 -0.34 23.32
C VAL A 7 -10.82 -1.13 22.43
N VAL A 8 -9.83 -0.47 21.83
CA VAL A 8 -8.80 -1.15 21.01
C VAL A 8 -7.87 -1.97 21.88
N ILE A 9 -7.43 -1.40 23.01
CA ILE A 9 -6.54 -2.08 23.96
C ILE A 9 -7.25 -3.30 24.55
N ASP A 10 -8.49 -3.12 25.00
CA ASP A 10 -9.28 -4.18 25.62
C ASP A 10 -9.57 -5.33 24.65
N GLU A 11 -9.89 -5.03 23.39
CA GLU A 11 -10.13 -6.08 22.39
C GLU A 11 -8.85 -6.85 22.04
N MET A 12 -7.71 -6.18 21.97
CA MET A 12 -6.42 -6.87 21.78
C MET A 12 -6.14 -7.82 22.94
N SER A 13 -6.29 -7.37 24.18
CA SER A 13 -6.08 -8.19 25.38
C SER A 13 -7.05 -9.37 25.40
N ARG A 14 -8.35 -9.10 25.21
CA ARG A 14 -9.39 -10.14 25.16
C ARG A 14 -9.09 -11.21 24.10
N PHE A 15 -8.67 -10.79 22.90
CA PHE A 15 -8.35 -11.72 21.83
C PHE A 15 -7.17 -12.64 22.20
N TYR A 16 -6.10 -12.09 22.79
CA TYR A 16 -4.96 -12.89 23.25
C TYR A 16 -5.34 -13.84 24.38
N GLU A 17 -6.19 -13.42 25.31
CA GLU A 17 -6.61 -14.23 26.45
C GLU A 17 -7.56 -15.37 26.07
N THR A 18 -8.41 -15.18 25.05
CA THR A 18 -9.57 -16.06 24.85
C THR A 18 -9.65 -16.74 23.48
N GLU A 19 -9.09 -16.14 22.43
CA GLU A 19 -9.33 -16.59 21.04
C GLU A 19 -8.06 -16.69 20.19
N PHE A 20 -6.91 -16.34 20.73
CA PHE A 20 -5.66 -16.36 19.96
C PHE A 20 -5.33 -17.77 19.46
N SER A 21 -5.09 -17.89 18.16
CA SER A 21 -4.68 -19.12 17.50
C SER A 21 -4.09 -18.80 16.11
N ASN A 22 -3.53 -19.83 15.43
CA ASN A 22 -3.05 -19.67 14.06
C ASN A 22 -4.22 -19.36 13.12
N VAL A 23 -3.99 -18.42 12.23
CA VAL A 23 -4.88 -18.10 11.11
C VAL A 23 -4.60 -19.09 9.98
N GLY A 24 -5.65 -19.62 9.35
CA GLY A 24 -5.59 -20.45 8.14
C GLY A 24 -5.69 -21.95 8.41
N ARG A 25 -4.79 -22.78 7.90
CA ARG A 25 -4.86 -24.25 7.68
C ARG A 25 -5.23 -25.16 8.86
N SER A 26 -5.59 -24.66 10.00
CA SER A 26 -6.00 -25.48 11.13
C SER A 26 -7.53 -25.64 11.17
N VAL A 27 -8.00 -26.84 11.55
CA VAL A 27 -9.43 -27.19 11.61
C VAL A 27 -10.00 -27.15 13.03
N HIS A 28 -9.19 -26.85 14.05
CA HIS A 28 -9.69 -26.78 15.40
C HIS A 28 -10.42 -25.44 15.68
N THR A 29 -11.36 -25.46 16.61
CA THR A 29 -12.32 -24.38 16.86
C THR A 29 -11.68 -22.98 17.01
N LEU A 30 -10.58 -22.85 17.75
CA LEU A 30 -9.92 -21.56 17.94
C LEU A 30 -9.29 -21.04 16.64
N ALA A 31 -8.69 -21.91 15.83
CA ALA A 31 -8.11 -21.49 14.56
C ALA A 31 -9.17 -21.06 13.53
N VAL A 32 -10.33 -21.72 13.52
CA VAL A 32 -11.48 -21.30 12.70
C VAL A 32 -11.95 -19.92 13.13
N LYS A 33 -12.13 -19.69 14.44
CA LYS A 33 -12.53 -18.38 14.97
C LYS A 33 -11.51 -17.29 14.62
N ALA A 34 -10.21 -17.55 14.82
CA ALA A 34 -9.17 -16.58 14.49
C ALA A 34 -9.13 -16.26 13.00
N THR A 35 -9.30 -17.29 12.14
CA THR A 35 -9.38 -17.11 10.69
C THR A 35 -10.58 -16.27 10.28
N ASN A 36 -11.76 -16.57 10.80
CA ASN A 36 -12.96 -15.80 10.50
C ASN A 36 -12.78 -14.31 10.89
N LYS A 37 -12.27 -14.03 12.09
CA LYS A 37 -12.01 -12.65 12.52
C LYS A 37 -10.99 -11.93 11.65
N PHE A 38 -9.96 -12.63 11.20
CA PHE A 38 -8.96 -12.07 10.30
C PHE A 38 -9.60 -11.64 8.97
N GLU A 39 -10.44 -12.51 8.40
CA GLU A 39 -11.12 -12.23 7.13
C GLU A 39 -12.26 -11.20 7.28
N GLU A 40 -13.01 -11.22 8.39
CA GLU A 40 -13.98 -10.16 8.73
C GLU A 40 -13.29 -8.79 8.82
N THR A 41 -12.08 -8.74 9.43
CA THR A 41 -11.31 -7.50 9.50
C THR A 41 -10.91 -7.01 8.10
N ARG A 42 -10.56 -7.93 7.19
CA ARG A 42 -10.27 -7.60 5.80
C ARG A 42 -11.49 -7.00 5.09
N ASP A 43 -12.68 -7.57 5.30
CA ASP A 43 -13.94 -7.04 4.75
C ASP A 43 -14.31 -5.66 5.31
N ILE A 44 -14.07 -5.43 6.60
CA ILE A 44 -14.25 -4.12 7.23
C ILE A 44 -13.32 -3.09 6.58
N VAL A 45 -12.06 -3.43 6.42
CA VAL A 45 -11.07 -2.56 5.76
C VAL A 45 -11.44 -2.31 4.30
N LYS A 46 -11.82 -3.36 3.56
CA LYS A 46 -12.33 -3.23 2.18
C LYS A 46 -13.46 -2.20 2.10
N SER A 47 -14.44 -2.30 3.00
CA SER A 47 -15.57 -1.37 3.03
C SER A 47 -15.16 0.04 3.46
N TYR A 48 -14.23 0.16 4.40
CA TYR A 48 -13.71 1.44 4.89
C TYR A 48 -13.02 2.26 3.79
N VAL A 49 -12.24 1.60 2.93
CA VAL A 49 -11.54 2.28 1.82
C VAL A 49 -12.33 2.27 0.52
N ASN A 50 -13.52 1.68 0.49
CA ASN A 50 -14.34 1.43 -0.70
C ASN A 50 -13.60 0.67 -1.80
N ALA A 51 -12.84 -0.37 -1.44
CA ALA A 51 -12.21 -1.27 -2.40
C ALA A 51 -13.25 -2.19 -3.05
N GLN A 52 -13.00 -2.60 -4.31
CA GLN A 52 -13.94 -3.44 -5.05
C GLN A 52 -13.89 -4.90 -4.60
N PHE A 53 -12.70 -5.43 -4.40
CA PHE A 53 -12.45 -6.82 -4.06
C PHE A 53 -11.71 -6.95 -2.72
N ARG A 54 -11.96 -8.05 -2.01
CA ARG A 54 -11.29 -8.39 -0.74
C ARG A 54 -9.78 -8.55 -0.92
N GLU A 55 -9.37 -9.12 -2.02
CA GLU A 55 -7.98 -9.41 -2.37
C GLU A 55 -7.15 -8.14 -2.57
N GLU A 56 -7.80 -7.00 -2.78
CA GLU A 56 -7.14 -5.70 -2.90
C GLU A 56 -6.61 -5.18 -1.56
N ILE A 57 -6.97 -5.84 -0.44
CA ILE A 57 -6.53 -5.47 0.91
C ILE A 57 -5.41 -6.39 1.37
N ILE A 58 -4.22 -5.85 1.52
CA ILE A 58 -3.01 -6.55 1.94
C ILE A 58 -2.57 -6.00 3.30
N PHE A 59 -2.49 -6.85 4.32
CA PHE A 59 -1.97 -6.47 5.63
C PHE A 59 -0.44 -6.42 5.61
N THR A 60 0.12 -5.37 6.17
CA THR A 60 1.55 -5.10 6.28
C THR A 60 1.90 -4.66 7.70
N LYS A 61 3.17 -4.45 8.00
CA LYS A 61 3.61 -3.93 9.32
C LYS A 61 3.47 -2.41 9.45
N GLY A 62 3.09 -1.73 8.38
CA GLY A 62 2.91 -0.28 8.31
C GLY A 62 3.05 0.23 6.88
N ALA A 63 2.78 1.52 6.65
CA ALA A 63 2.91 2.13 5.32
C ALA A 63 4.32 2.00 4.73
N THR A 64 5.35 2.01 5.57
CA THR A 64 6.74 1.79 5.09
C THR A 64 6.89 0.43 4.43
N GLU A 65 6.36 -0.65 5.01
CA GLU A 65 6.40 -1.96 4.36
C GLU A 65 5.49 -2.01 3.14
N ALA A 66 4.30 -1.41 3.21
CA ALA A 66 3.37 -1.33 2.07
C ALA A 66 4.03 -0.68 0.84
N ILE A 67 4.72 0.45 1.03
CA ILE A 67 5.42 1.14 -0.04
C ILE A 67 6.64 0.33 -0.53
N ASN A 68 7.41 -0.28 0.38
CA ASN A 68 8.51 -1.16 0.00
C ASN A 68 8.03 -2.39 -0.78
N LEU A 69 6.88 -2.96 -0.43
CA LEU A 69 6.26 -4.06 -1.17
C LEU A 69 6.03 -3.63 -2.63
N VAL A 70 5.38 -2.50 -2.85
CA VAL A 70 5.14 -1.98 -4.22
C VAL A 70 6.47 -1.67 -4.92
N ALA A 71 7.38 -0.94 -4.26
CA ALA A 71 8.65 -0.57 -4.85
C ALA A 71 9.50 -1.81 -5.24
N SER A 72 9.48 -2.86 -4.40
CA SER A 72 10.23 -4.09 -4.67
C SER A 72 9.59 -4.90 -5.79
N THR A 73 8.28 -5.15 -5.74
CA THR A 73 7.59 -6.04 -6.68
C THR A 73 7.35 -5.37 -8.04
N TYR A 74 6.79 -4.17 -8.03
CA TYR A 74 6.60 -3.38 -9.25
C TYR A 74 7.95 -2.99 -9.86
N GLY A 75 8.87 -2.54 -9.03
CA GLY A 75 10.21 -2.17 -9.46
C GLY A 75 10.98 -3.33 -10.08
N GLU A 76 10.85 -4.56 -9.53
CA GLU A 76 11.50 -5.74 -10.11
C GLU A 76 10.95 -6.05 -11.51
N LYS A 77 9.64 -6.02 -11.66
CA LYS A 77 8.99 -6.47 -12.90
C LYS A 77 8.96 -5.41 -14.00
N PHE A 78 8.75 -4.16 -13.68
CA PHE A 78 8.40 -3.13 -14.67
C PHE A 78 9.41 -1.99 -14.81
N ILE A 79 10.30 -1.77 -13.85
CA ILE A 79 11.28 -0.68 -13.92
C ILE A 79 12.59 -1.15 -14.55
N LYS A 80 13.05 -0.38 -15.53
CA LYS A 80 14.32 -0.56 -16.26
C LYS A 80 15.22 0.64 -16.05
N GLU A 81 16.46 0.54 -16.54
CA GLU A 81 17.41 1.64 -16.54
C GLU A 81 16.87 2.84 -17.33
N GLY A 82 16.97 4.02 -16.73
CA GLY A 82 16.48 5.27 -17.30
C GLY A 82 14.99 5.50 -17.16
N ASP A 83 14.19 4.53 -16.67
CA ASP A 83 12.78 4.76 -16.34
C ASP A 83 12.64 5.73 -15.18
N GLU A 84 11.62 6.58 -15.23
CA GLU A 84 11.40 7.65 -14.28
C GLU A 84 10.32 7.29 -13.26
N ILE A 85 10.59 7.64 -11.99
CA ILE A 85 9.61 7.60 -10.89
C ILE A 85 9.45 9.03 -10.42
N LEU A 86 8.23 9.57 -10.53
CA LEU A 86 7.90 10.93 -10.13
C LEU A 86 7.33 10.93 -8.71
N VAL A 87 8.02 11.63 -7.82
CA VAL A 87 7.60 11.86 -6.42
C VAL A 87 7.46 13.36 -6.17
N THR A 88 6.92 13.78 -5.02
CA THR A 88 6.86 15.20 -4.67
C THR A 88 7.92 15.55 -3.62
N GLU A 89 8.20 16.85 -3.46
CA GLU A 89 9.07 17.35 -2.39
C GLU A 89 8.43 17.23 -0.99
N LEU A 90 7.14 16.92 -0.91
CA LEU A 90 6.40 16.76 0.36
C LEU A 90 6.46 15.33 0.94
N GLU A 91 7.20 14.43 0.31
CA GLU A 91 7.17 13.02 0.69
C GLU A 91 7.86 12.75 2.03
N HIS A 92 7.20 11.93 2.83
CA HIS A 92 7.87 11.29 3.95
C HIS A 92 8.95 10.31 3.45
N HIS A 93 10.03 10.11 4.20
CA HIS A 93 11.11 9.18 3.83
C HIS A 93 10.62 7.78 3.45
N SER A 94 9.52 7.31 4.02
CA SER A 94 8.89 6.03 3.66
C SER A 94 8.47 5.95 2.20
N ASN A 95 8.10 7.09 1.59
CA ASN A 95 7.69 7.17 0.19
C ASN A 95 8.77 7.78 -0.73
N TYR A 96 9.99 7.91 -0.23
CA TYR A 96 11.13 8.36 -1.02
C TYR A 96 12.23 7.30 -1.09
N VAL A 97 12.68 6.80 0.06
CA VAL A 97 13.85 5.91 0.16
C VAL A 97 13.67 4.59 -0.62
N PRO A 98 12.51 3.94 -0.65
CA PRO A 98 12.32 2.71 -1.43
C PRO A 98 12.57 2.91 -2.94
N TRP A 99 12.14 4.05 -3.49
CA TRP A 99 12.38 4.41 -4.88
C TRP A 99 13.86 4.69 -5.16
N HIS A 100 14.56 5.29 -4.19
CA HIS A 100 15.99 5.51 -4.29
C HIS A 100 16.80 4.19 -4.34
N TYR A 101 16.30 3.11 -3.73
CA TYR A 101 16.91 1.78 -3.91
C TYR A 101 16.77 1.27 -5.34
N LEU A 102 15.67 1.55 -6.03
CA LEU A 102 15.52 1.24 -7.46
C LEU A 102 16.51 2.02 -8.33
N ARG A 103 16.74 3.30 -8.01
CA ARG A 103 17.83 4.07 -8.64
C ARG A 103 19.17 3.36 -8.54
N LYS A 104 19.53 2.88 -7.34
CA LYS A 104 20.79 2.18 -7.12
C LYS A 104 20.88 0.81 -7.80
N LYS A 105 19.77 0.06 -7.78
CA LYS A 105 19.75 -1.32 -8.25
C LYS A 105 19.52 -1.44 -9.75
N LYS A 106 18.72 -0.57 -10.34
CA LYS A 106 18.24 -0.68 -11.72
C LYS A 106 18.53 0.54 -12.60
N GLY A 107 19.16 1.59 -12.07
CA GLY A 107 19.43 2.80 -12.82
C GLY A 107 18.17 3.66 -13.08
N ALA A 108 17.11 3.47 -12.30
CA ALA A 108 15.91 4.31 -12.39
C ALA A 108 16.24 5.77 -12.04
N VAL A 109 15.50 6.71 -12.60
CA VAL A 109 15.62 8.14 -12.35
C VAL A 109 14.50 8.59 -11.42
N ILE A 110 14.84 9.19 -10.27
CA ILE A 110 13.85 9.77 -9.37
C ILE A 110 13.73 11.26 -9.70
N LYS A 111 12.51 11.66 -10.06
CA LYS A 111 12.16 13.06 -10.32
C LYS A 111 11.33 13.62 -9.20
N PHE A 112 11.52 14.90 -8.90
CA PHE A 112 10.79 15.60 -7.86
C PHE A 112 9.89 16.65 -8.48
N ALA A 113 8.59 16.57 -8.20
CA ALA A 113 7.68 17.66 -8.48
C ALA A 113 7.76 18.68 -7.33
N SER A 114 8.15 19.89 -7.67
CA SER A 114 8.29 20.98 -6.71
C SER A 114 6.93 21.51 -6.27
N VAL A 115 6.91 22.09 -5.09
CA VAL A 115 5.77 22.82 -4.54
C VAL A 115 6.09 24.32 -4.48
N ASN A 116 5.04 25.14 -4.47
CA ASN A 116 5.20 26.57 -4.26
C ASN A 116 5.49 26.89 -2.78
N GLU A 117 5.68 28.16 -2.44
CA GLU A 117 5.96 28.63 -1.08
C GLU A 117 4.86 28.25 -0.07
N ASN A 118 3.63 28.00 -0.53
CA ASN A 118 2.51 27.54 0.28
C ASN A 118 2.47 26.00 0.45
N GLY A 119 3.39 25.28 -0.17
CA GLY A 119 3.42 23.83 -0.17
C GLY A 119 2.39 23.18 -1.12
N GLU A 120 1.89 23.91 -2.13
CA GLU A 120 0.91 23.45 -3.10
C GLU A 120 1.59 23.02 -4.40
N ILE A 121 1.02 22.02 -5.07
CA ILE A 121 1.46 21.57 -6.40
C ILE A 121 0.76 22.40 -7.48
N ASP A 122 1.56 22.99 -8.37
CA ASP A 122 1.08 23.49 -9.64
C ASP A 122 0.90 22.30 -10.61
N ILE A 123 -0.34 22.05 -11.02
CA ILE A 123 -0.68 20.89 -11.88
C ILE A 123 -0.08 21.02 -13.27
N ASP A 124 0.06 22.22 -13.82
CA ASP A 124 0.64 22.41 -15.14
C ASP A 124 2.15 22.16 -15.13
N GLU A 125 2.85 22.59 -14.06
CA GLU A 125 4.26 22.27 -13.85
C GLU A 125 4.44 20.77 -13.56
N PHE A 126 3.57 20.15 -12.75
CA PHE A 126 3.57 18.72 -12.50
C PHE A 126 3.41 17.92 -13.81
N LYS A 127 2.50 18.34 -14.69
CA LYS A 127 2.28 17.71 -15.99
C LYS A 127 3.52 17.74 -16.88
N LYS A 128 4.30 18.81 -16.84
CA LYS A 128 5.56 18.93 -17.60
C LYS A 128 6.64 17.96 -17.13
N GLN A 129 6.56 17.52 -15.87
CA GLN A 129 7.51 16.52 -15.32
C GLN A 129 7.25 15.11 -15.84
N ILE A 130 6.04 14.82 -16.32
CA ILE A 130 5.66 13.49 -16.83
C ILE A 130 6.15 13.34 -18.27
N THR A 131 7.00 12.34 -18.51
CA THR A 131 7.55 12.00 -19.82
C THR A 131 7.14 10.59 -20.26
N GLU A 132 7.53 10.15 -21.43
CA GLU A 132 7.37 8.77 -21.91
C GLU A 132 8.09 7.73 -21.04
N LYS A 133 9.11 8.18 -20.30
CA LYS A 133 9.88 7.34 -19.37
C LYS A 133 9.24 7.23 -18.00
N THR A 134 8.24 8.03 -17.66
CA THR A 134 7.58 7.97 -16.35
C THR A 134 6.78 6.68 -16.22
N LYS A 135 7.16 5.82 -15.26
CA LYS A 135 6.54 4.50 -15.04
C LYS A 135 5.81 4.39 -13.71
N MET A 136 6.00 5.33 -12.82
CA MET A 136 5.31 5.39 -11.52
C MET A 136 5.20 6.84 -11.06
N ILE A 137 4.06 7.19 -10.49
CA ILE A 137 3.89 8.42 -9.72
C ILE A 137 3.58 8.02 -8.29
N ALA A 138 4.35 8.54 -7.32
CA ALA A 138 4.14 8.24 -5.91
C ALA A 138 4.12 9.53 -5.09
N PHE A 139 3.03 9.78 -4.35
CA PHE A 139 2.89 11.01 -3.59
C PHE A 139 2.03 10.84 -2.34
N THR A 140 2.16 11.77 -1.39
CA THR A 140 1.40 11.78 -0.14
C THR A 140 -0.04 12.28 -0.37
N HIS A 141 -1.01 11.76 0.37
CA HIS A 141 -2.38 12.31 0.38
C HIS A 141 -2.43 13.65 1.08
N ILE A 142 -1.89 13.67 2.31
CA ILE A 142 -1.76 14.88 3.14
C ILE A 142 -0.32 14.93 3.65
N SER A 143 0.34 16.06 3.48
CA SER A 143 1.71 16.22 3.98
C SER A 143 1.74 16.16 5.51
N ASN A 144 2.64 15.36 6.05
CA ASN A 144 2.86 15.27 7.49
C ASN A 144 3.61 16.49 8.07
N VAL A 145 4.15 17.34 7.22
CA VAL A 145 4.90 18.55 7.61
C VAL A 145 4.04 19.80 7.48
N THR A 146 3.47 20.03 6.31
CA THR A 146 2.72 21.25 5.99
C THR A 146 1.21 21.11 6.21
N GLY A 147 0.68 19.88 6.26
CA GLY A 147 -0.76 19.61 6.29
C GLY A 147 -1.46 19.84 4.93
N THR A 148 -0.70 20.15 3.89
CA THR A 148 -1.24 20.36 2.54
C THR A 148 -1.93 19.11 2.04
N ILE A 149 -3.17 19.26 1.57
CA ILE A 149 -3.94 18.19 0.92
C ILE A 149 -3.62 18.21 -0.57
N MET A 150 -3.15 17.09 -1.10
CA MET A 150 -2.78 16.98 -2.50
C MET A 150 -4.00 16.97 -3.42
N PRO A 151 -3.93 17.56 -4.62
CA PRO A 151 -5.01 17.53 -5.60
C PRO A 151 -5.09 16.16 -6.29
N ILE A 152 -5.40 15.12 -5.52
CA ILE A 152 -5.26 13.70 -5.91
C ILE A 152 -5.96 13.42 -7.24
N LYS A 153 -7.24 13.79 -7.33
CA LYS A 153 -8.05 13.49 -8.50
C LYS A 153 -7.44 14.04 -9.79
N LYS A 154 -6.91 15.28 -9.74
CA LYS A 154 -6.23 15.89 -10.89
C LYS A 154 -4.98 15.10 -11.29
N ILE A 155 -4.19 14.64 -10.30
CA ILE A 155 -2.97 13.87 -10.56
C ILE A 155 -3.29 12.48 -11.07
N THR A 156 -4.26 11.78 -10.47
CA THR A 156 -4.63 10.41 -10.89
C THR A 156 -5.30 10.39 -12.27
N ASP A 157 -6.15 11.38 -12.60
CA ASP A 157 -6.75 11.49 -13.93
C ASP A 157 -5.68 11.77 -15.00
N LEU A 158 -4.70 12.62 -14.69
CA LEU A 158 -3.56 12.87 -15.57
C LEU A 158 -2.71 11.59 -15.76
N ALA A 159 -2.37 10.89 -14.70
CA ALA A 159 -1.62 9.63 -14.74
C ALA A 159 -2.35 8.55 -15.53
N LYS A 160 -3.67 8.42 -15.30
CA LYS A 160 -4.55 7.49 -16.02
C LYS A 160 -4.56 7.77 -17.52
N SER A 161 -4.59 9.04 -17.94
CA SER A 161 -4.55 9.42 -19.38
C SER A 161 -3.26 8.96 -20.07
N LYS A 162 -2.21 8.68 -19.31
CA LYS A 162 -0.89 8.24 -19.77
C LYS A 162 -0.58 6.78 -19.40
N ASN A 163 -1.55 6.05 -18.83
CA ASN A 163 -1.38 4.67 -18.31
C ASN A 163 -0.26 4.51 -17.30
N ILE A 164 -0.04 5.52 -16.46
CA ILE A 164 0.98 5.49 -15.39
C ILE A 164 0.31 5.13 -14.08
N PRO A 165 0.74 4.07 -13.37
CA PRO A 165 0.20 3.72 -12.07
C PRO A 165 0.57 4.75 -11.01
N VAL A 166 -0.34 4.89 -10.03
CA VAL A 166 -0.22 5.85 -8.94
C VAL A 166 -0.23 5.15 -7.60
N LEU A 167 0.79 5.43 -6.78
CA LEU A 167 0.83 5.08 -5.37
C LEU A 167 0.60 6.32 -4.52
N ILE A 168 -0.31 6.22 -3.55
CA ILE A 168 -0.58 7.27 -2.58
C ILE A 168 -0.13 6.83 -1.18
N ASP A 169 0.75 7.59 -0.55
CA ASP A 169 0.98 7.49 0.89
C ASP A 169 -0.19 8.13 1.63
N GLY A 170 -1.12 7.30 2.05
CA GLY A 170 -2.34 7.68 2.76
C GLY A 170 -2.18 7.77 4.28
N THR A 171 -0.96 7.71 4.80
CA THR A 171 -0.70 7.64 6.24
C THR A 171 -1.32 8.79 7.04
N GLN A 172 -1.38 9.98 6.48
CA GLN A 172 -2.11 11.12 7.07
C GLN A 172 -3.51 11.28 6.49
N GLY A 173 -3.75 10.88 5.25
CA GLY A 173 -5.08 10.98 4.63
C GLY A 173 -6.10 10.05 5.28
N ALA A 174 -5.72 8.81 5.58
CA ALA A 174 -6.63 7.81 6.12
C ALA A 174 -7.34 8.22 7.43
N PRO A 175 -6.65 8.81 8.45
CA PRO A 175 -7.33 9.23 9.67
C PRO A 175 -8.12 10.54 9.55
N HIS A 176 -7.94 11.32 8.48
CA HIS A 176 -8.47 12.68 8.37
C HIS A 176 -9.44 12.90 7.21
N SER A 177 -9.66 11.87 6.36
CA SER A 177 -10.53 11.96 5.19
C SER A 177 -11.44 10.76 5.08
N VAL A 178 -12.60 10.93 4.46
CA VAL A 178 -13.40 9.80 3.97
C VAL A 178 -12.66 9.20 2.79
N LEU A 179 -12.36 7.90 2.86
CA LEU A 179 -11.62 7.21 1.82
C LEU A 179 -12.55 6.54 0.81
N ASP A 180 -12.28 6.81 -0.44
CA ASP A 180 -12.85 6.11 -1.58
C ASP A 180 -11.75 5.90 -2.62
N VAL A 181 -11.08 4.75 -2.56
CA VAL A 181 -9.95 4.45 -3.47
C VAL A 181 -10.40 4.31 -4.93
N GLN A 182 -11.68 3.99 -5.17
CA GLN A 182 -12.22 3.94 -6.51
C GLN A 182 -12.39 5.35 -7.09
N ASP A 183 -12.94 6.29 -6.31
CA ASP A 183 -13.03 7.69 -6.72
C ASP A 183 -11.66 8.36 -6.81
N LEU A 184 -10.77 8.13 -5.84
CA LEU A 184 -9.39 8.62 -5.88
C LEU A 184 -8.65 8.15 -7.14
N GLY A 185 -9.02 7.00 -7.68
CA GLY A 185 -8.49 6.48 -8.94
C GLY A 185 -7.04 5.97 -8.84
N CYS A 186 -6.48 5.83 -7.65
CA CYS A 186 -5.13 5.34 -7.42
C CYS A 186 -5.01 3.84 -7.67
N ASP A 187 -3.81 3.37 -7.93
CA ASP A 187 -3.50 1.94 -8.10
C ASP A 187 -3.08 1.29 -6.78
N PHE A 188 -2.44 2.07 -5.91
CA PHE A 188 -1.98 1.66 -4.59
C PHE A 188 -2.26 2.76 -3.57
N TYR A 189 -2.64 2.36 -2.35
CA TYR A 189 -2.84 3.29 -1.24
C TYR A 189 -2.31 2.67 0.05
N ALA A 190 -1.31 3.32 0.67
CA ALA A 190 -0.62 2.80 1.86
C ALA A 190 -1.11 3.47 3.15
N ILE A 191 -1.37 2.68 4.19
CA ILE A 191 -1.89 3.14 5.48
C ILE A 191 -1.04 2.59 6.62
N SER A 192 -0.80 3.42 7.64
CA SER A 192 -0.23 3.01 8.93
C SER A 192 -1.29 3.07 10.04
N CYS A 193 -1.66 1.94 10.59
CA CYS A 193 -2.74 1.86 11.59
C CYS A 193 -2.43 2.60 12.88
N HIS A 194 -1.15 2.76 13.26
CA HIS A 194 -0.76 3.49 14.46
C HIS A 194 -1.11 4.99 14.46
N LYS A 195 -1.47 5.56 13.31
CA LYS A 195 -2.00 6.93 13.18
C LYS A 195 -3.53 6.98 13.08
N MET A 196 -4.17 5.81 12.95
CA MET A 196 -5.61 5.62 12.91
C MET A 196 -6.14 4.95 14.19
N TYR A 197 -5.56 5.25 15.34
CA TYR A 197 -5.93 4.66 16.63
C TYR A 197 -5.71 3.14 16.74
N GLY A 198 -5.20 2.48 15.70
CA GLY A 198 -4.89 1.05 15.68
C GLY A 198 -3.54 0.72 16.32
N PRO A 199 -3.20 -0.57 16.46
CA PRO A 199 -1.96 -1.01 17.07
C PRO A 199 -0.72 -0.63 16.25
N ASN A 200 0.45 -0.60 16.90
CA ASN A 200 1.73 -0.50 16.22
C ASN A 200 2.04 -1.83 15.52
N GLY A 201 2.86 -1.76 14.46
CA GLY A 201 3.25 -2.96 13.71
C GLY A 201 2.15 -3.50 12.79
N LEU A 202 1.15 -2.67 12.49
CA LEU A 202 0.09 -2.98 11.53
C LEU A 202 -0.05 -1.84 10.53
N GLY A 203 -0.19 -2.21 9.27
CA GLY A 203 -0.51 -1.33 8.16
C GLY A 203 -1.35 -2.05 7.12
N ILE A 204 -1.81 -1.30 6.15
CA ILE A 204 -2.66 -1.77 5.07
C ILE A 204 -2.09 -1.23 3.77
N LEU A 205 -2.02 -2.08 2.76
CA LEU A 205 -1.87 -1.70 1.38
C LEU A 205 -3.17 -2.05 0.65
N TYR A 206 -3.84 -1.04 0.11
CA TYR A 206 -4.76 -1.25 -0.99
C TYR A 206 -3.95 -1.36 -2.28
N ALA A 207 -4.22 -2.39 -3.07
CA ALA A 207 -3.66 -2.56 -4.40
C ALA A 207 -4.78 -3.00 -5.35
N LYS A 208 -4.98 -2.30 -6.48
CA LYS A 208 -5.98 -2.74 -7.48
C LYS A 208 -5.76 -4.20 -7.86
N LYS A 209 -6.86 -4.93 -8.04
CA LYS A 209 -6.87 -6.37 -8.37
C LYS A 209 -5.89 -6.75 -9.48
N LYS A 210 -5.80 -5.95 -10.55
CA LYS A 210 -4.84 -6.20 -11.63
C LYS A 210 -3.40 -6.28 -11.14
N TRP A 211 -3.01 -5.46 -10.16
CA TRP A 211 -1.65 -5.48 -9.62
C TRP A 211 -1.44 -6.65 -8.65
N VAL A 212 -2.45 -7.01 -7.88
CA VAL A 212 -2.41 -8.21 -7.03
C VAL A 212 -2.15 -9.45 -7.88
N ASP A 213 -2.77 -9.54 -9.06
CA ASP A 213 -2.63 -10.67 -9.97
C ASP A 213 -1.31 -10.65 -10.77
N GLU A 214 -0.76 -9.47 -11.04
CA GLU A 214 0.39 -9.32 -11.92
C GLU A 214 1.73 -9.25 -11.19
N LEU A 215 1.76 -8.75 -9.94
CA LEU A 215 3.02 -8.53 -9.24
C LEU A 215 3.62 -9.85 -8.72
N PRO A 216 4.95 -9.99 -8.75
CA PRO A 216 5.59 -11.15 -8.15
C PRO A 216 5.45 -11.13 -6.64
N PRO A 217 5.57 -12.29 -5.96
CA PRO A 217 5.56 -12.35 -4.50
C PRO A 217 6.63 -11.44 -3.89
N TYR A 218 6.23 -10.72 -2.84
CA TYR A 218 7.15 -9.83 -2.10
C TYR A 218 8.14 -10.61 -1.23
N GLN A 219 7.65 -11.67 -0.57
CA GLN A 219 8.45 -12.52 0.31
C GLN A 219 8.14 -13.99 0.04
N GLY A 220 9.19 -14.83 0.03
CA GLY A 220 9.03 -16.27 -0.04
C GLY A 220 8.80 -16.87 1.34
N GLY A 221 7.94 -17.89 1.45
CA GLY A 221 7.71 -18.57 2.71
C GLY A 221 6.39 -19.33 2.80
N GLY A 222 5.92 -19.55 4.01
CA GLY A 222 4.65 -20.24 4.25
C GLY A 222 3.45 -19.41 3.79
N GLY A 223 2.43 -20.10 3.26
CA GLY A 223 1.17 -19.49 2.86
C GLY A 223 1.08 -19.01 1.42
N MET A 224 2.22 -18.96 0.70
CA MET A 224 2.27 -18.43 -0.68
C MET A 224 2.64 -19.49 -1.71
N ILE A 225 2.76 -20.76 -1.30
CA ILE A 225 3.17 -21.88 -2.16
C ILE A 225 1.95 -22.61 -2.69
N ASN A 226 1.82 -22.71 -4.02
CA ASN A 226 0.81 -23.54 -4.65
C ASN A 226 1.35 -24.93 -5.00
N GLU A 227 2.56 -25.00 -5.51
CA GLU A 227 3.15 -26.25 -5.97
C GLU A 227 4.66 -26.29 -5.68
N VAL A 228 5.17 -27.45 -5.28
CA VAL A 228 6.61 -27.73 -5.14
C VAL A 228 6.96 -28.90 -6.05
N LYS A 229 7.81 -28.69 -7.05
CA LYS A 229 8.33 -29.73 -7.95
C LYS A 229 9.85 -29.79 -7.86
N ASN A 230 10.41 -30.99 -7.65
CA ASN A 230 11.86 -31.26 -7.73
C ASN A 230 12.72 -30.20 -6.99
N CYS A 231 12.35 -29.84 -5.78
CA CYS A 231 12.99 -28.77 -4.98
C CYS A 231 12.92 -27.36 -5.58
N LEU A 232 12.19 -27.15 -6.67
CA LEU A 232 11.88 -25.81 -7.18
C LEU A 232 10.54 -25.34 -6.62
N LEU A 233 10.56 -24.14 -6.09
CA LEU A 233 9.38 -23.49 -5.53
C LEU A 233 8.65 -22.71 -6.62
N TYR A 234 7.40 -23.08 -6.88
CA TYR A 234 6.50 -22.30 -7.72
C TYR A 234 5.53 -21.55 -6.83
N THR A 235 5.50 -20.23 -6.97
CA THR A 235 4.56 -19.38 -6.27
C THR A 235 3.32 -19.21 -7.13
N SER A 236 2.17 -19.53 -6.58
CA SER A 236 0.89 -19.03 -7.07
C SER A 236 0.15 -18.44 -5.88
N PRO A 237 -0.90 -17.66 -6.10
CA PRO A 237 -1.77 -17.25 -5.02
C PRO A 237 -2.13 -18.46 -4.18
N SER A 238 -1.78 -18.44 -2.90
CA SER A 238 -2.24 -19.47 -1.97
C SER A 238 -3.76 -19.41 -1.93
N PRO A 239 -4.46 -20.57 -1.72
CA PRO A 239 -5.89 -20.51 -1.39
C PRO A 239 -6.23 -19.58 -0.21
N ARG A 240 -5.23 -19.16 0.55
CA ARG A 240 -5.36 -18.13 1.58
C ARG A 240 -5.27 -16.71 1.05
N ASP A 241 -4.61 -16.52 -0.08
CA ASP A 241 -4.50 -15.22 -0.73
C ASP A 241 -5.67 -15.02 -1.71
N GLY A 242 -6.47 -16.06 -1.93
CA GLY A 242 -7.69 -16.10 -2.72
C GLY A 242 -8.96 -16.46 -1.93
N LEU A 243 -8.90 -16.40 -0.59
CA LEU A 243 -10.06 -16.56 0.28
C LEU A 243 -10.42 -15.24 0.95
#